data_431f29358618692f16be2378ee6c36f0
#
_entry.id   431f29358618692f16be2378ee6c36f0
#
_cell.length_a   1.000
_cell.length_b   1.000
_cell.length_c   1.000
_cell.angle_alpha   90.00
_cell.angle_beta   90.00
_cell.angle_gamma   90.00
#
_symmetry.space_group_name_H-M   'P 1'
#
loop_
_entity.id
_entity.type
_entity.pdbx_description
1 polymer ?
#
loop_
_entity_poly.entity_id
_entity_poly.type
_entity_poly.pdbx_seq_one_letter_code
_entity_poly.pdbx_strand_id
1 'polypeptide(L)'
;SRDSRRNFELRFIRELFVFTKCEEPEVVVADLKKVLDERRVDVFNNGVKVYVVPKALNKGRAVERFREYIGADYVIAAGDSEFDISMLEAADLGLAPTELAQRYPFSCNVHRLSGEKIFAEMVLENVYERLIYDSQYQERVPDQ
;
A
#
# COMPACT_ATOMS: atom_id res chain seq x y z
N SER A 1 15.53 37.84 -13.25
CA SER A 1 15.56 36.38 -13.23
C SER A 1 15.96 35.95 -11.82
N ARG A 2 14.97 35.72 -10.96
CA ARG A 2 15.22 35.13 -9.62
C ARG A 2 15.28 33.62 -9.79
N ASP A 3 16.49 33.10 -9.78
CA ASP A 3 16.80 31.68 -9.65
C ASP A 3 16.31 31.21 -8.28
N SER A 4 15.05 30.77 -8.19
CA SER A 4 14.53 30.12 -7.01
C SER A 4 15.06 28.68 -6.99
N ARG A 5 16.33 28.51 -6.59
CA ARG A 5 16.84 27.22 -6.18
C ARG A 5 16.05 26.81 -4.95
N ARG A 6 14.97 26.08 -5.19
CA ARG A 6 14.18 25.47 -4.11
C ARG A 6 15.12 24.55 -3.36
N ASN A 7 15.38 24.84 -2.09
CA ASN A 7 16.12 23.99 -1.21
C ASN A 7 15.29 22.73 -0.96
N PHE A 8 15.52 21.70 -1.76
CA PHE A 8 14.96 20.37 -1.50
C PHE A 8 15.76 19.75 -0.36
N GLU A 9 15.13 19.57 0.77
CA GLU A 9 15.71 18.77 1.85
C GLU A 9 15.49 17.29 1.53
N LEU A 10 16.55 16.65 0.99
CA LEU A 10 16.56 15.20 0.80
C LEU A 10 16.72 14.51 2.14
N ARG A 11 15.78 13.61 2.45
CA ARG A 11 15.85 12.76 3.64
C ARG A 11 16.11 11.32 3.25
N PHE A 12 17.23 10.79 3.76
CA PHE A 12 17.62 9.40 3.58
C PHE A 12 17.16 8.58 4.78
N ILE A 13 16.47 7.48 4.52
CA ILE A 13 16.04 6.54 5.55
C ILE A 13 16.95 5.31 5.49
N ARG A 14 18.01 5.31 6.30
CA ARG A 14 18.95 4.19 6.48
C ARG A 14 19.42 3.56 5.16
N GLU A 15 19.70 4.36 4.14
CA GLU A 15 20.07 3.89 2.80
C GLU A 15 19.00 3.04 2.09
N LEU A 16 17.78 2.97 2.64
CA LEU A 16 16.69 2.17 2.08
C LEU A 16 15.91 2.91 0.99
N PHE A 17 15.56 4.16 1.25
CA PHE A 17 14.87 5.01 0.29
C PHE A 17 15.09 6.48 0.59
N VAL A 18 14.72 7.32 -0.37
CA VAL A 18 14.87 8.78 -0.29
C VAL A 18 13.50 9.43 -0.44
N PHE A 19 13.24 10.48 0.30
CA PHE A 19 12.08 11.33 0.08
C PHE A 19 12.39 12.80 0.25
N THR A 20 11.56 13.64 -0.37
CA THR A 20 11.58 15.09 -0.22
C THR A 20 10.16 15.63 -0.13
N LYS A 21 10.00 16.84 0.41
CA LYS A 21 8.75 17.60 0.35
C LYS A 21 8.86 18.67 -0.72
N CYS A 22 7.82 18.87 -1.51
CA CYS A 22 7.76 19.93 -2.52
C CYS A 22 6.31 20.42 -2.73
N GLU A 23 6.20 21.58 -3.33
CA GLU A 23 4.88 22.19 -3.60
C GLU A 23 4.17 21.58 -4.80
N GLU A 24 4.91 21.08 -5.79
CA GLU A 24 4.39 20.47 -7.03
C GLU A 24 4.90 19.04 -7.19
N PRO A 25 4.43 18.10 -6.34
CA PRO A 25 4.97 16.74 -6.27
C PRO A 25 4.78 15.96 -7.57
N GLU A 26 3.68 16.15 -8.29
CA GLU A 26 3.40 15.48 -9.55
C GLU A 26 4.41 15.86 -10.64
N VAL A 27 4.80 17.14 -10.70
CA VAL A 27 5.81 17.64 -11.65
C VAL A 27 7.17 17.02 -11.33
N VAL A 28 7.54 16.99 -10.05
CA VAL A 28 8.81 16.39 -9.60
C VAL A 28 8.84 14.89 -9.89
N VAL A 29 7.75 14.18 -9.65
CA VAL A 29 7.62 12.76 -9.99
C VAL A 29 7.81 12.54 -11.49
N ALA A 30 7.13 13.33 -12.34
CA ALA A 30 7.24 13.23 -13.79
C ALA A 30 8.68 13.47 -14.28
N ASP A 31 9.37 14.45 -13.70
CA ASP A 31 10.75 14.76 -14.08
C ASP A 31 11.74 13.70 -13.60
N LEU A 32 11.57 13.17 -12.40
CA LEU A 32 12.39 12.08 -11.88
C LEU A 32 12.24 10.79 -12.70
N LYS A 33 11.02 10.46 -13.14
CA LYS A 33 10.77 9.30 -14.01
C LYS A 33 11.47 9.38 -15.37
N LYS A 34 11.76 10.58 -15.88
CA LYS A 34 12.52 10.76 -17.13
C LYS A 34 14.01 10.41 -16.99
N VAL A 35 14.57 10.54 -15.79
CA VAL A 35 16.03 10.40 -15.54
C VAL A 35 16.40 9.17 -14.73
N LEU A 36 15.47 8.60 -13.97
CA LEU A 36 15.71 7.41 -13.17
C LEU A 36 15.30 6.12 -13.92
N ASP A 37 16.01 5.04 -13.66
CA ASP A 37 15.68 3.73 -14.24
C ASP A 37 14.48 3.12 -13.49
N GLU A 38 13.31 3.20 -14.09
CA GLU A 38 12.05 2.68 -13.54
C GLU A 38 12.04 1.15 -13.35
N ARG A 39 13.02 0.41 -13.91
CA ARG A 39 13.20 -1.01 -13.63
C ARG A 39 13.82 -1.25 -12.25
N ARG A 40 14.51 -0.26 -11.71
CA ARG A 40 15.25 -0.35 -10.43
C ARG A 40 14.55 0.36 -9.28
N VAL A 41 13.83 1.44 -9.56
CA VAL A 41 13.18 2.27 -8.55
C VAL A 41 11.74 2.59 -8.92
N ASP A 42 10.92 2.78 -7.92
CA ASP A 42 9.61 3.39 -8.01
C ASP A 42 9.70 4.85 -7.58
N VAL A 43 9.06 5.74 -8.34
CA VAL A 43 8.95 7.17 -8.02
C VAL A 43 7.47 7.52 -7.95
N PHE A 44 7.06 8.02 -6.81
CA PHE A 44 5.65 8.40 -6.58
C PHE A 44 5.55 9.46 -5.50
N ASN A 45 4.37 10.08 -5.37
CA ASN A 45 4.09 11.02 -4.30
C ASN A 45 2.95 10.54 -3.40
N ASN A 46 3.01 11.01 -2.15
CA ASN A 46 1.91 10.94 -1.20
C ASN A 46 1.74 12.33 -0.58
N GLY A 47 0.68 13.03 -0.96
CA GLY A 47 0.53 14.45 -0.66
C GLY A 47 1.73 15.25 -1.20
N VAL A 48 2.32 16.08 -0.37
CA VAL A 48 3.49 16.92 -0.71
C VAL A 48 4.84 16.19 -0.68
N LYS A 49 4.85 14.91 -0.36
CA LYS A 49 6.09 14.12 -0.28
C LYS A 49 6.27 13.32 -1.56
N VAL A 50 7.46 13.44 -2.15
CA VAL A 50 7.91 12.61 -3.28
C VAL A 50 8.91 11.58 -2.77
N TYR A 51 8.73 10.35 -3.18
CA TYR A 51 9.53 9.19 -2.77
C TYR A 51 10.24 8.56 -3.96
N VAL A 52 11.49 8.15 -3.73
CA VAL A 52 12.24 7.27 -4.63
C VAL A 52 12.58 6.02 -3.83
N VAL A 53 12.03 4.88 -4.24
CA VAL A 53 12.10 3.62 -3.48
C VAL A 53 12.62 2.51 -4.39
N PRO A 54 13.61 1.72 -3.96
CA PRO A 54 14.04 0.55 -4.73
C PRO A 54 12.88 -0.40 -4.99
N LYS A 55 12.77 -0.92 -6.22
CA LYS A 55 11.75 -1.92 -6.62
C LYS A 55 11.69 -3.13 -5.69
N ALA A 56 12.83 -3.51 -5.12
CA ALA A 56 12.90 -4.63 -4.18
C ALA A 56 12.27 -4.32 -2.81
N LEU A 57 12.10 -3.04 -2.49
CA LEU A 57 11.54 -2.58 -1.22
C LEU A 57 10.09 -2.13 -1.42
N ASN A 58 9.19 -3.08 -1.64
CA ASN A 58 7.75 -2.80 -1.71
C ASN A 58 6.99 -3.60 -0.65
N LYS A 59 5.80 -3.12 -0.31
CA LYS A 59 4.96 -3.73 0.74
C LYS A 59 4.45 -5.12 0.35
N GLY A 60 4.26 -5.40 -0.93
CA GLY A 60 3.85 -6.72 -1.41
C GLY A 60 4.90 -7.80 -1.11
N ARG A 61 6.17 -7.52 -1.39
CA ARG A 61 7.27 -8.43 -1.02
C ARG A 61 7.43 -8.58 0.49
N ALA A 62 7.12 -7.53 1.26
CA ALA A 62 7.11 -7.62 2.71
C ALA A 62 6.02 -8.57 3.20
N VAL A 63 4.83 -8.55 2.59
CA VAL A 63 3.74 -9.50 2.89
C VAL A 63 4.17 -10.94 2.60
N GLU A 64 4.75 -11.21 1.43
CA GLU A 64 5.22 -12.54 1.05
C GLU A 64 6.25 -13.08 2.04
N ARG A 65 7.27 -12.29 2.38
CA ARG A 65 8.31 -12.67 3.36
C ARG A 65 7.74 -12.89 4.75
N PHE A 66 6.80 -12.04 5.18
CA PHE A 66 6.19 -12.16 6.49
C PHE A 66 5.31 -13.40 6.57
N ARG A 67 4.54 -13.69 5.51
CA ARG A 67 3.77 -14.92 5.37
C ARG A 67 4.66 -16.17 5.59
N GLU A 68 5.78 -16.24 4.88
CA GLU A 68 6.74 -17.34 5.01
C GLU A 68 7.34 -17.42 6.42
N TYR A 69 7.72 -16.26 6.97
CA TYR A 69 8.38 -16.19 8.28
C TYR A 69 7.50 -16.67 9.43
N ILE A 70 6.21 -16.32 9.43
CA ILE A 70 5.27 -16.73 10.50
C ILE A 70 4.45 -17.97 10.15
N GLY A 71 4.55 -18.49 8.93
CA GLY A 71 3.75 -19.62 8.45
C GLY A 71 2.25 -19.32 8.37
N ALA A 72 1.88 -18.11 7.90
CA ALA A 72 0.47 -17.72 7.81
C ALA A 72 -0.20 -18.35 6.60
N ASP A 73 -1.32 -19.05 6.82
CA ASP A 73 -2.13 -19.66 5.76
C ASP A 73 -3.00 -18.64 5.03
N TYR A 74 -3.38 -17.57 5.72
CA TYR A 74 -4.24 -16.52 5.17
C TYR A 74 -3.81 -15.14 5.65
N VAL A 75 -3.71 -14.19 4.72
CA VAL A 75 -3.29 -12.81 5.00
C VAL A 75 -4.37 -11.84 4.54
N ILE A 76 -4.82 -11.00 5.44
CA ILE A 76 -5.67 -9.85 5.15
C ILE A 76 -4.81 -8.59 5.20
N ALA A 77 -4.88 -7.77 4.17
CA ALA A 77 -4.21 -6.48 4.11
C ALA A 77 -5.21 -5.36 3.89
N ALA A 78 -4.98 -4.22 4.51
CA ALA A 78 -5.76 -3.00 4.28
C ALA A 78 -4.85 -1.81 4.00
N GLY A 79 -5.25 -0.97 3.07
CA GLY A 79 -4.46 0.21 2.69
C GLY A 79 -5.29 1.21 1.90
N ASP A 80 -4.90 2.49 1.98
CA ASP A 80 -5.65 3.62 1.43
C ASP A 80 -4.86 4.45 0.41
N SER A 81 -3.63 4.08 0.14
CA SER A 81 -2.74 4.82 -0.74
C SER A 81 -2.16 3.97 -1.87
N GLU A 82 -1.61 4.62 -2.89
CA GLU A 82 -0.89 3.96 -3.98
C GLU A 82 0.29 3.11 -3.48
N PHE A 83 0.86 3.48 -2.35
CA PHE A 83 1.91 2.72 -1.65
C PHE A 83 1.48 1.33 -1.21
N ASP A 84 0.17 1.14 -1.02
CA ASP A 84 -0.39 -0.08 -0.48
C ASP A 84 -0.82 -1.06 -1.57
N ILE A 85 -0.85 -0.64 -2.84
CA ILE A 85 -1.34 -1.45 -3.96
C ILE A 85 -0.66 -2.81 -4.01
N SER A 86 0.68 -2.85 -3.96
CA SER A 86 1.41 -4.12 -4.00
C SER A 86 1.13 -5.03 -2.80
N MET A 87 0.86 -4.46 -1.63
CA MET A 87 0.47 -5.18 -0.43
C MET A 87 -0.94 -5.78 -0.56
N LEU A 88 -1.88 -4.98 -1.07
CA LEU A 88 -3.26 -5.42 -1.29
C LEU A 88 -3.34 -6.55 -2.32
N GLU A 89 -2.58 -6.43 -3.41
CA GLU A 89 -2.49 -7.46 -4.46
C GLU A 89 -1.80 -8.76 -3.99
N ALA A 90 -0.84 -8.68 -3.07
CA ALA A 90 -0.13 -9.83 -2.53
C ALA A 90 -0.87 -10.58 -1.42
N ALA A 91 -1.89 -9.99 -0.83
CA ALA A 91 -2.71 -10.59 0.22
C ALA A 91 -3.74 -11.57 -0.35
N ASP A 92 -4.25 -12.49 0.48
CA ASP A 92 -5.41 -13.32 0.10
C ASP A 92 -6.68 -12.48 0.05
N LEU A 93 -6.78 -11.47 0.92
CA LEU A 93 -7.83 -10.48 0.91
C LEU A 93 -7.21 -9.09 1.10
N GLY A 94 -7.34 -8.24 0.11
CA GLY A 94 -7.05 -6.81 0.20
C GLY A 94 -8.32 -6.01 0.49
N LEU A 95 -8.22 -5.01 1.37
CA LEU A 95 -9.32 -4.09 1.67
C LEU A 95 -8.88 -2.66 1.31
N ALA A 96 -9.60 -2.03 0.39
CA ALA A 96 -9.29 -0.70 -0.12
C ALA A 96 -10.51 0.24 -0.01
N PRO A 97 -10.31 1.54 0.23
CA PRO A 97 -11.40 2.50 0.18
C PRO A 97 -11.85 2.77 -1.25
N THR A 98 -13.05 3.31 -1.39
CA THR A 98 -13.67 3.59 -2.70
C THR A 98 -12.77 4.44 -3.59
N GLU A 99 -12.12 5.47 -3.05
CA GLU A 99 -11.29 6.42 -3.79
C GLU A 99 -10.07 5.74 -4.44
N LEU A 100 -9.43 4.84 -3.74
CA LEU A 100 -8.31 4.08 -4.28
C LEU A 100 -8.80 3.04 -5.31
N ALA A 101 -9.89 2.34 -5.01
CA ALA A 101 -10.46 1.32 -5.88
C ALA A 101 -11.02 1.89 -7.20
N GLN A 102 -11.41 3.16 -7.24
CA GLN A 102 -11.83 3.83 -8.48
C GLN A 102 -10.66 4.21 -9.39
N ARG A 103 -9.48 4.47 -8.79
CA ARG A 103 -8.28 4.89 -9.54
C ARG A 103 -7.42 3.75 -10.03
N TYR A 104 -7.53 2.58 -9.41
CA TYR A 104 -6.67 1.45 -9.72
C TYR A 104 -7.51 0.18 -10.02
N PRO A 105 -7.23 -0.52 -11.14
CA PRO A 105 -7.92 -1.76 -11.50
C PRO A 105 -7.37 -2.95 -10.71
N PHE A 106 -7.82 -3.12 -9.48
CA PHE A 106 -7.41 -4.20 -8.60
C PHE A 106 -7.84 -5.58 -9.11
N SER A 107 -7.08 -6.60 -8.74
CA SER A 107 -7.45 -8.01 -8.90
C SER A 107 -8.64 -8.38 -8.00
N CYS A 108 -9.23 -9.53 -8.25
CA CYS A 108 -10.47 -9.96 -7.59
C CYS A 108 -10.34 -10.22 -6.08
N ASN A 109 -9.12 -10.37 -5.58
CA ASN A 109 -8.84 -10.52 -4.14
C ASN A 109 -8.94 -9.19 -3.36
N VAL A 110 -9.01 -8.05 -4.05
CA VAL A 110 -9.11 -6.74 -3.39
C VAL A 110 -10.55 -6.26 -3.39
N HIS A 111 -11.10 -6.10 -2.20
CA HIS A 111 -12.47 -5.67 -1.98
C HIS A 111 -12.54 -4.19 -1.62
N ARG A 112 -13.43 -3.49 -2.28
CA ARG A 112 -13.74 -2.10 -1.98
C ARG A 112 -14.64 -2.02 -0.76
N LEU A 113 -14.22 -1.25 0.24
CA LEU A 113 -15.08 -0.86 1.35
C LEU A 113 -15.72 0.50 1.06
N SER A 114 -17.04 0.56 1.18
CA SER A 114 -17.82 1.77 0.98
C SER A 114 -18.82 1.95 2.11
N GLY A 115 -19.01 3.18 2.57
CA GLY A 115 -19.93 3.50 3.66
C GLY A 115 -19.65 4.89 4.22
N GLU A 116 -20.42 5.27 5.25
CA GLU A 116 -20.29 6.58 5.91
C GLU A 116 -19.23 6.60 7.02
N LYS A 117 -18.75 5.41 7.44
CA LYS A 117 -17.73 5.27 8.46
C LYS A 117 -16.34 5.55 7.89
N ILE A 118 -15.40 5.91 8.76
CA ILE A 118 -13.99 6.02 8.37
C ILE A 118 -13.44 4.65 7.96
N PHE A 119 -12.49 4.67 7.03
CA PHE A 119 -11.95 3.43 6.44
C PHE A 119 -11.41 2.44 7.47
N ALA A 120 -10.66 2.91 8.48
CA ALA A 120 -10.11 2.05 9.52
C ALA A 120 -11.20 1.32 10.32
N GLU A 121 -12.33 1.97 10.59
CA GLU A 121 -13.47 1.36 11.28
C GLU A 121 -14.14 0.27 10.42
N MET A 122 -14.33 0.55 9.13
CA MET A 122 -14.88 -0.44 8.20
C MET A 122 -13.95 -1.66 8.03
N VAL A 123 -12.63 -1.45 8.05
CA VAL A 123 -11.64 -2.55 8.04
C VAL A 123 -11.79 -3.43 9.28
N LEU A 124 -11.83 -2.83 10.47
CA LEU A 124 -11.97 -3.58 11.72
C LEU A 124 -13.26 -4.38 11.78
N GLU A 125 -14.38 -3.82 11.35
CA GLU A 125 -15.66 -4.51 11.27
C GLU A 125 -15.61 -5.69 10.30
N ASN A 126 -15.06 -5.48 9.10
CA ASN A 126 -14.95 -6.54 8.10
C ASN A 126 -14.09 -7.72 8.58
N VAL A 127 -12.94 -7.43 9.19
CA VAL A 127 -12.05 -8.46 9.76
C VAL A 127 -12.73 -9.20 10.92
N TYR A 128 -13.39 -8.47 11.82
CA TYR A 128 -14.09 -9.05 12.96
C TYR A 128 -15.22 -9.99 12.55
N GLU A 129 -16.06 -9.58 11.61
CA GLU A 129 -17.14 -10.42 11.07
C GLU A 129 -16.61 -11.73 10.46
N ARG A 130 -15.49 -11.67 9.73
CA ARG A 130 -14.85 -12.85 9.15
C ARG A 130 -14.33 -13.82 10.22
N LEU A 131 -13.67 -13.30 11.26
CA LEU A 131 -13.16 -14.09 12.36
C LEU A 131 -14.28 -14.83 13.11
N ILE A 132 -15.44 -14.15 13.33
CA ILE A 132 -16.60 -14.76 13.97
C ILE A 132 -17.20 -15.86 13.07
N TYR A 133 -17.34 -15.59 11.77
CA TYR A 133 -17.89 -16.55 10.83
C TYR A 133 -17.04 -17.82 10.78
N ASP A 134 -15.73 -17.69 10.68
CA ASP A 134 -14.81 -18.82 10.64
C ASP A 134 -14.84 -19.61 11.95
N SER A 135 -14.91 -18.95 13.11
CA SER A 135 -15.03 -19.61 14.40
C SER A 135 -16.33 -20.43 14.53
N GLN A 136 -17.45 -19.88 14.08
CA GLN A 136 -18.73 -20.58 14.09
C GLN A 136 -18.76 -21.75 13.10
N TYR A 137 -18.04 -21.68 12.00
CA TYR A 137 -17.94 -22.75 11.03
C TYR A 137 -17.10 -23.92 11.58
N GLN A 138 -15.98 -23.64 12.24
CA GLN A 138 -15.12 -24.66 12.86
C GLN A 138 -15.84 -25.41 13.99
N GLU A 139 -16.69 -24.75 14.77
CA GLU A 139 -17.49 -25.40 15.81
C GLU A 139 -18.60 -26.32 15.26
N ARG A 140 -19.00 -26.14 13.98
CA ARG A 140 -20.06 -26.93 13.33
C ARG A 140 -19.57 -28.14 12.55
N VAL A 141 -18.25 -28.27 12.34
CA VAL A 141 -17.64 -29.44 11.69
C VAL A 141 -17.21 -30.39 12.80
N PRO A 142 -17.92 -31.51 13.05
CA PRO A 142 -17.47 -32.52 14.00
C PRO A 142 -16.15 -33.10 13.51
N ASP A 143 -15.21 -33.28 14.42
CA ASP A 143 -14.00 -34.07 14.17
C ASP A 143 -14.39 -35.42 13.54
N GLN A 144 -13.89 -35.63 12.34
CA GLN A 144 -14.01 -36.91 11.65
C GLN A 144 -12.86 -37.82 12.05
#